data_c3373fce70dbf37c44e871a88586686a
#
_entry.id   c3373fce70dbf37c44e871a88586686a
#
_cell.length_a   1.000
_cell.length_b   1.000
_cell.length_c   1.000
_cell.angle_alpha   90.00
_cell.angle_beta   90.00
_cell.angle_gamma   90.00
#
_symmetry.space_group_name_H-M   'P 1'
#
loop_
_entity.id
_entity.type
_entity.pdbx_description
1 polymer ?
#
loop_
_entity_poly.entity_id
_entity_poly.type
_entity_poly.pdbx_seq_one_letter_code
_entity_poly.pdbx_strand_id
1 'polypeptide(L)'
;MAPTTRTCSFVLALSLLAASPAGAKRTPAFELTGPATFVGARAAALDGDLRRSALLYAALAEQEPGSTVIAGRAISAAIASGDTKLALRLAAKRPISELEVDAKLLLAGEELRRGKEGKASAILRGQTGGGVDLGFLAPLVEAWRRAEKGDASAIGTLSEVPAGSAVAPYLSEHRALMLLKLGKPVEAEPIARRAIAAAGRREARVRIALADGFMRNRDRERALAMLEGREVSLFRARQLLQSGRRPGAGIDNAADGFAELLLALSLDLARADVRSLPLVMIQVARHASPDAPQAPVLLGSFLGSNERPDEALVVLRGVGDDNLFSPEAQDTEIRTLLRVDRDQEALARALAFAAAPDAQADDQARVADVLAEMGRHVDAADALGRALAMVEAGGPGPERWVLNLLRGGELEQAERWAEAKVALEAALAQAPENPLVLNYLGYAKLERGENLDRAEQLIAKASALAPDNASITDSLGWAQFKRGRVEQAIATLQQAAAKDPSQAEIQEHLGDALYTVGRKFEARHAWNAALITAEDEVKERIESKLEAGLTPANAAP
;
A
#
# COMPACT_ATOMS: atom_id res chain seq x y z
N MET A 1 67.80 15.26 -21.89
CA MET A 1 67.70 15.18 -23.36
C MET A 1 66.22 15.00 -23.69
N ALA A 2 65.62 16.07 -24.12
CA ALA A 2 64.31 16.00 -24.83
C ALA A 2 64.53 15.70 -26.29
N PRO A 3 63.57 15.19 -27.01
CA PRO A 3 62.79 16.10 -27.85
C PRO A 3 61.29 15.75 -27.91
N THR A 4 60.49 16.76 -27.80
CA THR A 4 59.75 17.57 -28.82
C THR A 4 58.54 16.91 -29.43
N THR A 5 57.44 17.40 -28.97
CA THR A 5 56.07 17.44 -29.52
C THR A 5 55.96 17.79 -31.00
N ARG A 6 54.99 17.17 -31.68
CA ARG A 6 54.29 17.78 -32.82
C ARG A 6 52.79 17.51 -32.76
N THR A 7 52.07 18.55 -32.44
CA THR A 7 50.65 18.74 -32.66
C THR A 7 50.31 18.75 -34.14
N CYS A 8 49.34 17.93 -34.57
CA CYS A 8 48.64 18.11 -35.84
C CYS A 8 47.18 18.45 -35.54
N SER A 9 46.86 19.71 -35.75
CA SER A 9 45.47 20.21 -35.81
C SER A 9 44.89 19.85 -37.17
N PHE A 10 43.85 19.05 -37.19
CA PHE A 10 43.00 18.88 -38.38
C PHE A 10 41.75 19.76 -38.19
N VAL A 11 41.71 20.82 -38.97
CA VAL A 11 40.54 21.66 -39.21
C VAL A 11 39.71 20.94 -40.27
N LEU A 12 38.54 20.42 -39.88
CA LEU A 12 37.54 19.92 -40.81
C LEU A 12 36.52 21.04 -41.05
N ALA A 13 36.58 21.60 -42.27
CA ALA A 13 35.59 22.53 -42.77
C ALA A 13 34.26 21.79 -43.05
N LEU A 14 33.20 22.12 -42.28
CA LEU A 14 31.83 21.66 -42.54
C LEU A 14 31.24 22.56 -43.65
N SER A 15 31.13 22.06 -44.86
CA SER A 15 30.33 22.65 -45.92
C SER A 15 28.84 22.34 -45.65
N LEU A 16 28.07 23.39 -45.31
CA LEU A 16 26.60 23.35 -45.24
C LEU A 16 26.07 23.18 -46.68
N LEU A 17 25.66 21.98 -47.02
CA LEU A 17 24.73 21.71 -48.11
C LEU A 17 23.31 21.85 -47.54
N ALA A 18 22.63 22.92 -47.94
CA ALA A 18 21.22 23.09 -47.74
C ALA A 18 20.44 22.04 -48.54
N ALA A 19 20.06 20.95 -47.88
CA ALA A 19 19.09 20.01 -48.42
C ALA A 19 17.68 20.53 -48.12
N SER A 20 16.94 20.90 -49.15
CA SER A 20 15.51 21.12 -49.11
C SER A 20 14.79 19.93 -48.49
N PRO A 21 13.78 20.12 -47.65
CA PRO A 21 13.05 18.99 -47.12
C PRO A 21 12.22 18.35 -48.23
N ALA A 22 12.76 17.26 -48.80
CA ALA A 22 11.97 16.36 -49.60
C ALA A 22 10.84 15.84 -48.72
N GLY A 23 9.61 16.00 -49.21
CA GLY A 23 8.38 15.72 -48.49
C GLY A 23 8.43 14.39 -47.75
N ALA A 24 8.30 14.48 -46.41
CA ALA A 24 7.99 13.34 -45.61
C ALA A 24 6.67 12.77 -46.15
N LYS A 25 6.74 11.65 -46.84
CA LYS A 25 5.57 10.84 -47.14
C LYS A 25 4.92 10.55 -45.78
N ARG A 26 3.79 11.21 -45.52
CA ARG A 26 2.91 10.79 -44.47
C ARG A 26 2.66 9.31 -44.68
N THR A 27 3.16 8.48 -43.78
CA THR A 27 2.68 7.09 -43.64
C THR A 27 1.17 7.15 -43.69
N PRO A 28 0.50 6.40 -44.55
CA PRO A 28 -0.94 6.40 -44.60
C PRO A 28 -1.41 6.07 -43.17
N ALA A 29 -2.22 6.96 -42.58
CA ALA A 29 -2.93 6.64 -41.37
C ALA A 29 -3.72 5.38 -41.70
N PHE A 30 -3.36 4.27 -41.09
CA PHE A 30 -4.14 3.04 -41.19
C PHE A 30 -5.52 3.43 -40.62
N GLU A 31 -6.51 3.61 -41.51
CA GLU A 31 -7.90 3.71 -41.09
C GLU A 31 -8.25 2.33 -40.52
N LEU A 32 -8.13 2.23 -39.19
CA LEU A 32 -8.53 1.03 -38.47
C LEU A 32 -10.03 0.84 -38.72
N THR A 33 -10.42 -0.26 -39.36
CA THR A 33 -11.83 -0.67 -39.44
C THR A 33 -12.39 -0.84 -38.02
N GLY A 34 -13.70 -0.73 -37.83
CA GLY A 34 -14.35 -0.87 -36.51
C GLY A 34 -13.82 -2.06 -35.69
N PRO A 35 -13.78 -3.30 -36.26
CA PRO A 35 -13.22 -4.46 -35.58
C PRO A 35 -11.74 -4.32 -35.19
N ALA A 36 -10.90 -3.77 -36.07
CA ALA A 36 -9.48 -3.58 -35.77
C ALA A 36 -9.25 -2.51 -34.70
N THR A 37 -10.05 -1.44 -34.69
CA THR A 37 -10.04 -0.42 -33.62
C THR A 37 -10.45 -1.02 -32.29
N PHE A 38 -11.47 -1.88 -32.26
CA PHE A 38 -11.90 -2.57 -31.06
C PHE A 38 -10.81 -3.50 -30.49
N VAL A 39 -10.19 -4.31 -31.34
CA VAL A 39 -9.07 -5.18 -30.94
C VAL A 39 -7.89 -4.35 -30.44
N GLY A 40 -7.54 -3.26 -31.12
CA GLY A 40 -6.48 -2.34 -30.70
C GLY A 40 -6.76 -1.66 -29.37
N ALA A 41 -8.03 -1.25 -29.12
CA ALA A 41 -8.44 -0.68 -27.84
C ALA A 41 -8.32 -1.69 -26.70
N ARG A 42 -8.72 -2.93 -26.96
CA ARG A 42 -8.63 -4.01 -25.97
C ARG A 42 -7.20 -4.43 -25.70
N ALA A 43 -6.35 -4.54 -26.73
CA ALA A 43 -4.94 -4.80 -26.56
C ALA A 43 -4.26 -3.70 -25.72
N ALA A 44 -4.49 -2.42 -26.05
CA ALA A 44 -3.98 -1.31 -25.26
C ALA A 44 -4.43 -1.36 -23.77
N ALA A 45 -5.67 -1.80 -23.52
CA ALA A 45 -6.15 -1.98 -22.14
C ALA A 45 -5.43 -3.11 -21.40
N LEU A 46 -5.13 -4.22 -22.09
CA LEU A 46 -4.39 -5.35 -21.53
C LEU A 46 -2.90 -5.01 -21.30
N ASP A 47 -2.32 -4.21 -22.19
CA ASP A 47 -0.94 -3.71 -22.08
C ASP A 47 -0.82 -2.56 -21.05
N GLY A 48 -1.91 -2.18 -20.35
CA GLY A 48 -1.91 -1.09 -19.37
C GLY A 48 -1.98 0.33 -19.97
N ASP A 49 -1.92 0.51 -21.30
CA ASP A 49 -2.05 1.81 -21.97
C ASP A 49 -3.53 2.26 -22.03
N LEU A 50 -4.05 2.60 -20.85
CA LEU A 50 -5.46 3.02 -20.71
C LEU A 50 -5.77 4.30 -21.48
N ARG A 51 -4.78 5.18 -21.67
CA ARG A 51 -4.99 6.41 -22.44
C ARG A 51 -5.25 6.11 -23.91
N ARG A 52 -4.44 5.24 -24.50
CA ARG A 52 -4.64 4.78 -25.87
C ARG A 52 -5.94 3.99 -26.01
N SER A 53 -6.23 3.11 -25.07
CA SER A 53 -7.49 2.37 -25.00
C SER A 53 -8.69 3.32 -25.00
N ALA A 54 -8.70 4.35 -24.15
CA ALA A 54 -9.76 5.36 -24.07
C ALA A 54 -9.98 6.09 -25.39
N LEU A 55 -8.88 6.52 -26.05
CA LEU A 55 -8.96 7.22 -27.33
C LEU A 55 -9.53 6.33 -28.45
N LEU A 56 -9.09 5.06 -28.52
CA LEU A 56 -9.57 4.11 -29.52
C LEU A 56 -11.04 3.74 -29.30
N TYR A 57 -11.46 3.49 -28.05
CA TYR A 57 -12.87 3.26 -27.74
C TYR A 57 -13.73 4.51 -27.99
N ALA A 58 -13.21 5.73 -27.71
CA ALA A 58 -13.94 6.96 -27.99
C ALA A 58 -14.14 7.17 -29.50
N ALA A 59 -13.12 6.90 -30.31
CA ALA A 59 -13.24 6.95 -31.78
C ALA A 59 -14.26 5.92 -32.29
N LEU A 60 -14.27 4.72 -31.74
CA LEU A 60 -15.23 3.69 -32.09
C LEU A 60 -16.67 4.06 -31.66
N ALA A 61 -16.85 4.69 -30.50
CA ALA A 61 -18.15 5.18 -30.04
C ALA A 61 -18.71 6.31 -30.93
N GLU A 62 -17.84 7.05 -31.61
CA GLU A 62 -18.27 8.04 -32.62
C GLU A 62 -18.70 7.38 -33.93
N GLN A 63 -18.08 6.28 -34.32
CA GLN A 63 -18.47 5.49 -35.51
C GLN A 63 -19.76 4.68 -35.27
N GLU A 64 -19.98 4.21 -34.04
CA GLU A 64 -21.12 3.38 -33.67
C GLU A 64 -21.93 4.02 -32.52
N PRO A 65 -22.61 5.16 -32.78
CA PRO A 65 -23.29 5.94 -31.75
C PRO A 65 -24.46 5.21 -31.08
N GLY A 66 -24.98 4.17 -31.73
CA GLY A 66 -26.06 3.28 -31.20
C GLY A 66 -25.59 2.25 -30.17
N SER A 67 -24.28 1.95 -30.10
CA SER A 67 -23.77 0.90 -29.25
C SER A 67 -23.60 1.38 -27.80
N THR A 68 -24.40 0.89 -26.87
CA THR A 68 -24.27 1.15 -25.42
C THR A 68 -23.01 0.52 -24.84
N VAL A 69 -22.65 -0.68 -25.34
CA VAL A 69 -21.47 -1.43 -24.88
C VAL A 69 -20.17 -0.67 -25.21
N ILE A 70 -20.04 -0.17 -26.46
CA ILE A 70 -18.85 0.57 -26.88
C ILE A 70 -18.76 1.90 -26.12
N ALA A 71 -19.88 2.61 -26.00
CA ALA A 71 -19.92 3.85 -25.22
C ALA A 71 -19.55 3.64 -23.75
N GLY A 72 -20.08 2.57 -23.11
CA GLY A 72 -19.71 2.19 -21.74
C GLY A 72 -18.21 1.95 -21.61
N ARG A 73 -17.61 1.13 -22.48
CA ARG A 73 -16.16 0.87 -22.49
C ARG A 73 -15.33 2.13 -22.71
N ALA A 74 -15.77 3.03 -23.59
CA ALA A 74 -15.08 4.30 -23.83
C ALA A 74 -15.10 5.20 -22.58
N ILE A 75 -16.23 5.28 -21.89
CA ILE A 75 -16.36 6.05 -20.64
C ILE A 75 -15.50 5.44 -19.55
N SER A 76 -15.60 4.12 -19.32
CA SER A 76 -14.81 3.41 -18.29
C SER A 76 -13.31 3.57 -18.52
N ALA A 77 -12.83 3.38 -19.75
CA ALA A 77 -11.42 3.56 -20.10
C ALA A 77 -10.95 5.02 -19.92
N ALA A 78 -11.79 6.00 -20.26
CA ALA A 78 -11.50 7.41 -20.06
C ALA A 78 -11.40 7.76 -18.56
N ILE A 79 -12.29 7.22 -17.71
CA ILE A 79 -12.20 7.39 -16.25
C ILE A 79 -10.90 6.75 -15.74
N ALA A 80 -10.66 5.50 -16.09
CA ALA A 80 -9.49 4.75 -15.62
C ALA A 80 -8.16 5.38 -16.05
N SER A 81 -8.11 6.03 -17.23
CA SER A 81 -6.94 6.80 -17.68
C SER A 81 -6.80 8.17 -17.01
N GLY A 82 -7.78 8.60 -16.22
CA GLY A 82 -7.83 9.93 -15.60
C GLY A 82 -8.34 11.04 -16.53
N ASP A 83 -8.73 10.75 -17.78
CA ASP A 83 -9.34 11.74 -18.68
C ASP A 83 -10.84 11.88 -18.38
N THR A 84 -11.12 12.45 -17.21
CA THR A 84 -12.50 12.71 -16.76
C THR A 84 -13.25 13.69 -17.69
N LYS A 85 -12.54 14.58 -18.40
CA LYS A 85 -13.16 15.47 -19.38
C LYS A 85 -13.69 14.71 -20.58
N LEU A 86 -12.93 13.76 -21.11
CA LEU A 86 -13.39 12.87 -22.18
C LEU A 86 -14.57 12.03 -21.70
N ALA A 87 -14.45 11.40 -20.52
CA ALA A 87 -15.50 10.58 -19.94
C ALA A 87 -16.83 11.35 -19.79
N LEU A 88 -16.80 12.57 -19.27
CA LEU A 88 -17.98 13.44 -19.13
C LEU A 88 -18.60 13.82 -20.47
N ARG A 89 -17.79 14.12 -21.49
CA ARG A 89 -18.30 14.39 -22.85
C ARG A 89 -19.01 13.19 -23.46
N LEU A 90 -18.46 12.00 -23.25
CA LEU A 90 -19.06 10.75 -23.75
C LEU A 90 -20.35 10.42 -22.99
N ALA A 91 -20.34 10.54 -21.66
CA ALA A 91 -21.51 10.30 -20.81
C ALA A 91 -22.68 11.27 -21.13
N ALA A 92 -22.37 12.53 -21.43
CA ALA A 92 -23.38 13.54 -21.77
C ALA A 92 -24.17 13.23 -23.06
N LYS A 93 -23.66 12.35 -23.92
CA LYS A 93 -24.35 11.91 -25.15
C LYS A 93 -25.36 10.77 -24.91
N ARG A 94 -25.53 10.31 -23.66
CA ARG A 94 -26.35 9.15 -23.33
C ARG A 94 -27.41 9.48 -22.27
N PRO A 95 -28.57 8.83 -22.32
CA PRO A 95 -29.52 8.86 -21.21
C PRO A 95 -28.90 8.30 -19.92
N ILE A 96 -29.19 8.92 -18.78
CA ILE A 96 -28.65 8.48 -17.47
C ILE A 96 -29.03 7.02 -17.17
N SER A 97 -30.18 6.56 -17.62
CA SER A 97 -30.65 5.18 -17.43
C SER A 97 -29.78 4.11 -18.13
N GLU A 98 -29.06 4.51 -19.19
CA GLU A 98 -28.17 3.61 -19.94
C GLU A 98 -26.74 3.59 -19.41
N LEU A 99 -26.41 4.50 -18.49
CA LEU A 99 -25.04 4.63 -17.97
C LEU A 99 -24.73 3.55 -16.94
N GLU A 100 -23.53 3.01 -17.02
CA GLU A 100 -22.96 2.08 -16.06
C GLU A 100 -22.57 2.79 -14.73
N VAL A 101 -22.19 1.99 -13.72
CA VAL A 101 -21.84 2.43 -12.37
C VAL A 101 -20.79 3.53 -12.36
N ASP A 102 -19.70 3.33 -13.07
CA ASP A 102 -18.55 4.23 -13.15
C ASP A 102 -18.92 5.61 -13.73
N ALA A 103 -19.68 5.63 -14.81
CA ALA A 103 -20.18 6.85 -15.42
C ALA A 103 -21.13 7.62 -14.49
N LYS A 104 -22.00 6.94 -13.74
CA LYS A 104 -22.90 7.56 -12.76
C LYS A 104 -22.16 8.12 -11.56
N LEU A 105 -21.16 7.39 -11.05
CA LEU A 105 -20.29 7.90 -9.98
C LEU A 105 -19.56 9.17 -10.43
N LEU A 106 -19.02 9.18 -11.65
CA LEU A 106 -18.36 10.37 -12.21
C LEU A 106 -19.32 11.54 -12.36
N LEU A 107 -20.51 11.32 -12.92
CA LEU A 107 -21.52 12.37 -13.07
C LEU A 107 -22.00 12.91 -11.70
N ALA A 108 -22.22 12.03 -10.72
CA ALA A 108 -22.56 12.45 -9.37
C ALA A 108 -21.43 13.29 -8.75
N GLY A 109 -20.18 12.87 -8.88
CA GLY A 109 -19.01 13.63 -8.44
C GLY A 109 -18.89 15.00 -9.11
N GLU A 110 -19.16 15.09 -10.44
CA GLU A 110 -19.17 16.36 -11.16
C GLU A 110 -20.29 17.30 -10.71
N GLU A 111 -21.50 16.79 -10.46
CA GLU A 111 -22.59 17.62 -9.94
C GLU A 111 -22.34 18.06 -8.50
N LEU A 112 -21.70 17.23 -7.66
CA LEU A 112 -21.24 17.62 -6.32
C LEU A 112 -20.19 18.72 -6.38
N ARG A 113 -19.19 18.57 -7.24
CA ARG A 113 -18.14 19.58 -7.44
C ARG A 113 -18.70 20.94 -7.90
N ARG A 114 -19.86 20.90 -8.58
CA ARG A 114 -20.61 22.10 -9.01
C ARG A 114 -21.58 22.65 -7.97
N GLY A 115 -21.66 22.06 -6.79
CA GLY A 115 -22.62 22.43 -5.75
C GLY A 115 -24.08 22.12 -6.13
N LYS A 116 -24.31 21.02 -6.87
CA LYS A 116 -25.64 20.57 -7.30
C LYS A 116 -26.01 19.23 -6.68
N GLU A 117 -25.97 19.15 -5.37
CA GLU A 117 -26.10 17.93 -4.57
C GLU A 117 -27.44 17.21 -4.83
N GLY A 118 -28.51 17.96 -5.07
CA GLY A 118 -29.82 17.39 -5.40
C GLY A 118 -29.81 16.62 -6.71
N LYS A 119 -29.04 17.09 -7.72
CA LYS A 119 -28.87 16.36 -8.98
C LYS A 119 -27.98 15.13 -8.79
N ALA A 120 -26.91 15.26 -8.03
CA ALA A 120 -26.04 14.12 -7.70
C ALA A 120 -26.85 13.01 -7.01
N SER A 121 -27.65 13.35 -6.01
CA SER A 121 -28.54 12.41 -5.31
C SER A 121 -29.57 11.74 -6.27
N ALA A 122 -30.13 12.48 -7.21
CA ALA A 122 -31.05 11.95 -8.21
C ALA A 122 -30.34 10.96 -9.18
N ILE A 123 -29.11 11.25 -9.59
CA ILE A 123 -28.28 10.36 -10.43
C ILE A 123 -28.03 9.03 -9.69
N LEU A 124 -27.65 9.11 -8.40
CA LEU A 124 -27.34 7.92 -7.58
C LEU A 124 -28.57 7.04 -7.34
N ARG A 125 -29.79 7.64 -7.19
CA ARG A 125 -31.04 6.88 -7.03
C ARG A 125 -31.59 6.30 -8.35
N GLY A 126 -31.09 6.74 -9.47
CA GLY A 126 -31.52 6.25 -10.78
C GLY A 126 -31.01 4.82 -11.04
N GLN A 127 -31.82 3.99 -11.71
CA GLN A 127 -31.39 2.64 -12.11
C GLN A 127 -30.15 2.69 -12.99
N THR A 128 -29.25 1.72 -12.84
CA THR A 128 -28.06 1.56 -13.67
C THR A 128 -28.32 0.57 -14.81
N GLY A 129 -27.67 0.75 -15.95
CA GLY A 129 -27.72 -0.18 -17.07
C GLY A 129 -27.26 -1.61 -16.72
N GLY A 130 -26.38 -1.75 -15.70
CA GLY A 130 -25.84 -3.02 -15.24
C GLY A 130 -26.55 -3.65 -14.04
N GLY A 131 -27.70 -3.12 -13.60
CA GLY A 131 -28.46 -3.67 -12.47
C GLY A 131 -27.90 -3.39 -11.07
N VAL A 132 -26.79 -2.65 -10.95
CA VAL A 132 -26.22 -2.26 -9.66
C VAL A 132 -26.94 -1.03 -9.11
N ASP A 133 -27.48 -1.13 -7.90
CA ASP A 133 -28.14 -0.02 -7.22
C ASP A 133 -27.10 0.85 -6.46
N LEU A 134 -26.97 2.12 -6.84
CA LEU A 134 -26.17 3.11 -6.15
C LEU A 134 -26.99 3.97 -5.16
N GLY A 135 -28.28 3.70 -5.02
CA GLY A 135 -29.19 4.48 -4.18
C GLY A 135 -28.78 4.52 -2.72
N PHE A 136 -28.04 3.53 -2.24
CA PHE A 136 -27.50 3.50 -0.88
C PHE A 136 -26.46 4.63 -0.59
N LEU A 137 -25.88 5.26 -1.62
CA LEU A 137 -24.98 6.42 -1.49
C LEU A 137 -25.74 7.75 -1.32
N ALA A 138 -26.99 7.81 -1.82
CA ALA A 138 -27.76 9.05 -1.84
C ALA A 138 -28.06 9.61 -0.44
N PRO A 139 -28.38 8.83 0.61
CA PRO A 139 -28.57 9.36 1.95
C PRO A 139 -27.31 10.03 2.53
N LEU A 140 -26.12 9.53 2.23
CA LEU A 140 -24.87 10.16 2.66
C LEU A 140 -24.67 11.52 2.01
N VAL A 141 -24.88 11.62 0.70
CA VAL A 141 -24.80 12.88 -0.05
C VAL A 141 -25.82 13.89 0.48
N GLU A 142 -27.04 13.46 0.73
CA GLU A 142 -28.10 14.30 1.28
C GLU A 142 -27.80 14.76 2.71
N ALA A 143 -27.23 13.88 3.54
CA ALA A 143 -26.80 14.23 4.89
C ALA A 143 -25.70 15.31 4.87
N TRP A 144 -24.69 15.19 3.99
CA TRP A 144 -23.67 16.22 3.81
C TRP A 144 -24.27 17.55 3.34
N ARG A 145 -25.17 17.51 2.36
CA ARG A 145 -25.88 18.71 1.88
C ARG A 145 -26.62 19.44 3.01
N ARG A 146 -27.26 18.71 3.90
CA ARG A 146 -27.93 19.27 5.10
C ARG A 146 -26.92 19.86 6.07
N ALA A 147 -25.85 19.12 6.35
CA ALA A 147 -24.80 19.57 7.26
C ALA A 147 -24.12 20.87 6.76
N GLU A 148 -23.89 21.02 5.46
CA GLU A 148 -23.38 22.24 4.87
C GLU A 148 -24.29 23.47 5.11
N LYS A 149 -25.59 23.24 5.14
CA LYS A 149 -26.61 24.29 5.41
C LYS A 149 -26.85 24.53 6.89
N GLY A 150 -26.10 23.86 7.77
CA GLY A 150 -26.29 23.95 9.21
C GLY A 150 -27.55 23.23 9.72
N ASP A 151 -28.18 22.37 8.90
CA ASP A 151 -29.39 21.64 9.26
C ASP A 151 -29.01 20.39 10.09
N ALA A 152 -29.37 20.41 11.38
CA ALA A 152 -29.08 19.33 12.31
C ALA A 152 -29.76 17.99 11.95
N SER A 153 -30.78 17.99 11.10
CA SER A 153 -31.42 16.76 10.59
C SER A 153 -30.49 15.90 9.73
N ALA A 154 -29.33 16.46 9.31
CA ALA A 154 -28.27 15.75 8.62
C ALA A 154 -27.90 14.43 9.31
N ILE A 155 -27.79 14.45 10.64
CA ILE A 155 -27.41 13.27 11.42
C ILE A 155 -28.47 12.17 11.38
N GLY A 156 -29.76 12.56 11.36
CA GLY A 156 -30.88 11.61 11.20
C GLY A 156 -30.91 10.98 9.81
N THR A 157 -30.55 11.73 8.77
CA THR A 157 -30.51 11.24 7.38
C THR A 157 -29.53 10.09 7.19
N LEU A 158 -28.42 10.04 7.95
CA LEU A 158 -27.51 8.90 7.91
C LEU A 158 -28.15 7.57 8.35
N SER A 159 -29.23 7.61 9.13
CA SER A 159 -29.96 6.42 9.55
C SER A 159 -30.77 5.78 8.39
N GLU A 160 -30.92 6.48 7.27
CA GLU A 160 -31.55 5.96 6.06
C GLU A 160 -30.57 5.05 5.25
N VAL A 161 -29.28 5.08 5.58
CA VAL A 161 -28.28 4.17 4.96
C VAL A 161 -28.55 2.75 5.45
N PRO A 162 -28.74 1.77 4.55
CA PRO A 162 -28.99 0.40 4.97
C PRO A 162 -27.83 -0.20 5.77
N ALA A 163 -28.12 -0.85 6.91
CA ALA A 163 -27.12 -1.39 7.81
C ALA A 163 -26.17 -2.43 7.15
N GLY A 164 -26.66 -3.16 6.14
CA GLY A 164 -25.87 -4.14 5.40
C GLY A 164 -25.18 -3.57 4.14
N SER A 165 -25.23 -2.25 3.91
CA SER A 165 -24.60 -1.65 2.74
C SER A 165 -23.09 -1.52 2.91
N ALA A 166 -22.36 -1.41 1.78
CA ALA A 166 -20.92 -1.16 1.77
C ALA A 166 -20.50 0.15 2.47
N VAL A 167 -21.44 1.10 2.68
CA VAL A 167 -21.19 2.38 3.37
C VAL A 167 -21.27 2.26 4.89
N ALA A 168 -21.98 1.26 5.42
CA ALA A 168 -22.24 1.13 6.85
C ALA A 168 -20.97 1.20 7.74
N PRO A 169 -19.84 0.60 7.39
CA PRO A 169 -18.60 0.68 8.19
C PRO A 169 -18.06 2.11 8.36
N TYR A 170 -18.36 3.02 7.44
CA TYR A 170 -17.82 4.39 7.41
C TYR A 170 -18.74 5.43 8.05
N LEU A 171 -19.96 5.05 8.44
CA LEU A 171 -20.97 5.99 8.95
C LEU A 171 -20.53 6.71 10.23
N SER A 172 -19.75 6.06 11.10
CA SER A 172 -19.23 6.69 12.31
C SER A 172 -18.30 7.85 12.01
N GLU A 173 -17.42 7.67 11.00
CA GLU A 173 -16.50 8.69 10.53
C GLU A 173 -17.27 9.91 9.96
N HIS A 174 -18.15 9.68 8.99
CA HIS A 174 -18.95 10.74 8.39
C HIS A 174 -19.86 11.43 9.42
N ARG A 175 -20.42 10.69 10.37
CA ARG A 175 -21.24 11.27 11.45
C ARG A 175 -20.44 12.22 12.33
N ALA A 176 -19.22 11.83 12.73
CA ALA A 176 -18.33 12.68 13.52
C ALA A 176 -17.96 13.96 12.75
N LEU A 177 -17.58 13.83 11.49
CA LEU A 177 -17.23 14.96 10.62
C LEU A 177 -18.40 15.91 10.41
N MET A 178 -19.63 15.39 10.20
CA MET A 178 -20.83 16.23 10.08
C MET A 178 -21.17 16.94 11.39
N LEU A 179 -21.01 16.30 12.55
CA LEU A 179 -21.20 16.97 13.85
C LEU A 179 -20.20 18.11 14.02
N LEU A 180 -18.94 17.92 13.62
CA LEU A 180 -17.92 18.97 13.62
C LEU A 180 -18.30 20.10 12.65
N LYS A 181 -18.84 19.78 11.47
CA LYS A 181 -19.36 20.78 10.52
C LYS A 181 -20.53 21.58 11.09
N LEU A 182 -21.39 20.96 11.87
CA LEU A 182 -22.53 21.57 12.54
C LEU A 182 -22.16 22.33 13.83
N GLY A 183 -20.88 22.44 14.18
CA GLY A 183 -20.43 23.14 15.38
C GLY A 183 -20.69 22.39 16.70
N LYS A 184 -20.74 21.05 16.67
CA LYS A 184 -21.04 20.17 17.80
C LYS A 184 -19.85 19.29 18.23
N PRO A 185 -18.70 19.87 18.62
CA PRO A 185 -17.48 19.10 18.90
C PRO A 185 -17.65 18.13 20.09
N VAL A 186 -18.43 18.48 21.10
CA VAL A 186 -18.66 17.60 22.28
C VAL A 186 -19.43 16.34 21.90
N GLU A 187 -20.44 16.46 21.01
CA GLU A 187 -21.18 15.30 20.50
C GLU A 187 -20.34 14.47 19.53
N ALA A 188 -19.42 15.11 18.80
CA ALA A 188 -18.55 14.45 17.81
C ALA A 188 -17.48 13.57 18.46
N GLU A 189 -16.88 13.98 19.58
CA GLU A 189 -15.72 13.32 20.18
C GLU A 189 -15.89 11.81 20.42
N PRO A 190 -16.92 11.31 21.13
CA PRO A 190 -17.07 9.87 21.38
C PRO A 190 -17.28 9.07 20.09
N ILE A 191 -17.86 9.69 19.07
CA ILE A 191 -18.07 9.08 17.76
C ILE A 191 -16.74 9.05 16.97
N ALA A 192 -15.96 10.13 17.04
CA ALA A 192 -14.64 10.23 16.44
C ALA A 192 -13.69 9.15 16.96
N ARG A 193 -13.64 8.93 18.28
CA ARG A 193 -12.83 7.86 18.89
C ARG A 193 -13.23 6.46 18.39
N ARG A 194 -14.54 6.20 18.22
CA ARG A 194 -15.02 4.94 17.63
C ARG A 194 -14.63 4.82 16.16
N ALA A 195 -14.73 5.90 15.39
CA ALA A 195 -14.33 5.92 13.99
C ALA A 195 -12.84 5.62 13.83
N ILE A 196 -11.98 6.21 14.66
CA ILE A 196 -10.54 5.95 14.70
C ILE A 196 -10.28 4.46 15.01
N ALA A 197 -10.90 3.90 16.03
CA ALA A 197 -10.71 2.50 16.41
C ALA A 197 -11.13 1.50 15.31
N ALA A 198 -12.08 1.90 14.45
CA ALA A 198 -12.57 1.09 13.33
C ALA A 198 -11.81 1.36 12.00
N ALA A 199 -10.95 2.38 11.95
CA ALA A 199 -10.38 2.86 10.69
C ALA A 199 -9.31 1.94 10.08
N GLY A 200 -8.65 1.09 10.90
CA GLY A 200 -7.57 0.23 10.43
C GLY A 200 -6.47 1.02 9.71
N ARG A 201 -6.09 0.61 8.50
CA ARG A 201 -5.04 1.29 7.72
C ARG A 201 -5.33 2.75 7.36
N ARG A 202 -6.57 3.21 7.51
CA ARG A 202 -6.96 4.60 7.28
C ARG A 202 -6.85 5.46 8.55
N GLU A 203 -6.35 4.89 9.65
CA GLU A 203 -6.35 5.54 10.96
C GLU A 203 -5.71 6.92 10.93
N ALA A 204 -4.51 7.07 10.40
CA ALA A 204 -3.83 8.36 10.28
C ALA A 204 -4.66 9.38 9.50
N ARG A 205 -5.26 8.98 8.38
CA ARG A 205 -6.14 9.83 7.58
C ARG A 205 -7.37 10.29 8.35
N VAL A 206 -8.06 9.37 9.02
CA VAL A 206 -9.26 9.66 9.81
C VAL A 206 -8.91 10.60 10.97
N ARG A 207 -7.82 10.35 11.67
CA ARG A 207 -7.29 11.21 12.73
C ARG A 207 -7.03 12.65 12.25
N ILE A 208 -6.38 12.80 11.10
CA ILE A 208 -6.06 14.12 10.53
C ILE A 208 -7.34 14.85 10.11
N ALA A 209 -8.29 14.18 9.48
CA ALA A 209 -9.56 14.78 9.08
C ALA A 209 -10.39 15.26 10.28
N LEU A 210 -10.44 14.44 11.33
CA LEU A 210 -11.13 14.79 12.58
C LEU A 210 -10.44 15.95 13.31
N ALA A 211 -9.10 15.92 13.39
CA ALA A 211 -8.33 17.01 13.99
C ALA A 211 -8.55 18.34 13.27
N ASP A 212 -8.59 18.32 11.94
CA ASP A 212 -8.92 19.51 11.15
C ASP A 212 -10.33 20.03 11.45
N GLY A 213 -11.31 19.11 11.60
CA GLY A 213 -12.67 19.41 11.99
C GLY A 213 -12.78 20.04 13.40
N PHE A 214 -12.05 19.53 14.39
CA PHE A 214 -11.98 20.12 15.74
C PHE A 214 -11.33 21.50 15.69
N MET A 215 -10.24 21.69 14.94
CA MET A 215 -9.61 23.00 14.76
C MET A 215 -10.55 24.04 14.14
N ARG A 216 -11.42 23.64 13.23
CA ARG A 216 -12.47 24.51 12.66
C ARG A 216 -13.41 25.03 13.75
N ASN A 217 -13.67 24.21 14.75
CA ASN A 217 -14.45 24.58 15.93
C ASN A 217 -13.62 25.30 17.01
N ARG A 218 -12.37 25.68 16.72
CA ARG A 218 -11.41 26.30 17.66
C ARG A 218 -11.11 25.44 18.88
N ASP A 219 -11.31 24.14 18.77
CA ASP A 219 -11.07 23.17 19.83
C ASP A 219 -9.70 22.47 19.61
N ARG A 220 -8.66 23.21 19.95
CA ARG A 220 -7.28 22.76 19.76
C ARG A 220 -6.92 21.56 20.63
N GLU A 221 -7.48 21.47 21.84
CA GLU A 221 -7.20 20.38 22.76
C GLU A 221 -7.67 19.05 22.18
N ARG A 222 -8.94 18.98 21.75
CA ARG A 222 -9.46 17.78 21.09
C ARG A 222 -8.79 17.50 19.76
N ALA A 223 -8.45 18.54 19.00
CA ALA A 223 -7.70 18.35 17.74
C ALA A 223 -6.35 17.66 17.98
N LEU A 224 -5.57 18.08 18.98
CA LEU A 224 -4.31 17.45 19.34
C LEU A 224 -4.51 16.02 19.86
N ALA A 225 -5.56 15.76 20.66
CA ALA A 225 -5.89 14.42 21.13
C ALA A 225 -6.24 13.44 19.99
N MET A 226 -6.79 13.92 18.88
CA MET A 226 -7.02 13.07 17.69
C MET A 226 -5.72 12.66 17.00
N LEU A 227 -4.65 13.42 17.14
CA LEU A 227 -3.37 13.19 16.42
C LEU A 227 -2.37 12.34 17.23
N GLU A 228 -2.82 11.59 18.22
CA GLU A 228 -1.97 10.61 18.92
C GLU A 228 -1.51 9.52 17.93
N GLY A 229 -0.22 9.16 18.00
CA GLY A 229 0.41 8.17 17.12
C GLY A 229 1.82 8.60 16.72
N ARG A 230 2.55 7.69 16.09
CA ARG A 230 3.97 7.86 15.74
C ARG A 230 4.20 8.11 14.26
N GLU A 231 3.18 7.91 13.43
CA GLU A 231 3.27 8.14 11.99
C GLU A 231 3.71 9.57 11.66
N VAL A 232 4.56 9.71 10.66
CA VAL A 232 5.15 10.99 10.27
C VAL A 232 4.07 12.00 9.84
N SER A 233 3.03 11.56 9.15
CA SER A 233 1.89 12.41 8.77
C SER A 233 1.16 12.98 9.99
N LEU A 234 0.97 12.18 11.07
CA LEU A 234 0.39 12.67 12.33
C LEU A 234 1.31 13.66 13.04
N PHE A 235 2.62 13.39 13.03
CA PHE A 235 3.59 14.31 13.60
C PHE A 235 3.59 15.66 12.86
N ARG A 236 3.62 15.65 11.53
CA ARG A 236 3.51 16.86 10.70
C ARG A 236 2.19 17.62 10.97
N ALA A 237 1.08 16.91 11.08
CA ALA A 237 -0.20 17.51 11.43
C ALA A 237 -0.17 18.17 12.82
N ARG A 238 0.45 17.53 13.83
CA ARG A 238 0.65 18.13 15.17
C ARG A 238 1.49 19.40 15.12
N GLN A 239 2.58 19.41 14.36
CA GLN A 239 3.42 20.62 14.19
C GLN A 239 2.62 21.78 13.57
N LEU A 240 1.79 21.51 12.56
CA LEU A 240 0.91 22.53 11.99
C LEU A 240 -0.05 23.09 13.04
N LEU A 241 -0.70 22.23 13.83
CA LEU A 241 -1.59 22.66 14.91
C LEU A 241 -0.85 23.46 15.99
N GLN A 242 0.37 23.04 16.34
CA GLN A 242 1.21 23.74 17.32
C GLN A 242 1.58 25.15 16.84
N SER A 243 1.82 25.34 15.55
CA SER A 243 2.07 26.64 14.93
C SER A 243 0.80 27.45 14.66
N GLY A 244 -0.38 26.97 15.09
CA GLY A 244 -1.67 27.64 14.89
C GLY A 244 -2.28 27.46 13.48
N ARG A 245 -1.69 26.59 12.65
CA ARG A 245 -2.17 26.27 11.30
C ARG A 245 -3.05 25.03 11.34
N ARG A 246 -4.04 24.98 10.44
CA ARG A 246 -4.86 23.77 10.25
C ARG A 246 -4.12 22.76 9.36
N PRO A 247 -4.35 21.45 9.56
CA PRO A 247 -3.81 20.43 8.66
C PRO A 247 -4.24 20.58 7.19
N GLY A 248 -5.39 21.24 6.93
CA GLY A 248 -5.90 21.45 5.57
C GLY A 248 -6.43 20.19 4.88
N ALA A 249 -6.62 19.12 5.64
CA ALA A 249 -7.10 17.83 5.14
C ALA A 249 -8.57 17.59 5.51
N GLY A 250 -9.32 18.64 5.79
CA GLY A 250 -10.70 18.57 6.24
C GLY A 250 -11.67 18.09 5.16
N ILE A 251 -12.76 17.50 5.62
CA ILE A 251 -13.91 17.15 4.80
C ILE A 251 -14.99 18.17 5.12
N ASP A 252 -15.29 19.04 4.16
CA ASP A 252 -16.01 20.27 4.40
C ASP A 252 -17.38 20.35 3.71
N ASN A 253 -17.59 19.51 2.69
CA ASN A 253 -18.77 19.56 1.84
C ASN A 253 -19.14 18.17 1.33
N ALA A 254 -20.23 18.07 0.58
CA ALA A 254 -20.74 16.80 0.05
C ALA A 254 -19.78 16.15 -0.97
N ALA A 255 -19.03 16.98 -1.72
CA ALA A 255 -18.05 16.47 -2.68
C ALA A 255 -16.86 15.81 -1.95
N ASP A 256 -16.36 16.46 -0.89
CA ASP A 256 -15.28 15.88 -0.06
C ASP A 256 -15.74 14.61 0.65
N GLY A 257 -16.95 14.61 1.24
CA GLY A 257 -17.50 13.43 1.91
C GLY A 257 -17.74 12.27 0.93
N PHE A 258 -18.17 12.55 -0.28
CA PHE A 258 -18.32 11.55 -1.33
C PHE A 258 -16.95 11.01 -1.78
N ALA A 259 -15.97 11.89 -1.98
CA ALA A 259 -14.62 11.48 -2.35
C ALA A 259 -13.97 10.61 -1.27
N GLU A 260 -14.07 11.00 0.01
CA GLU A 260 -13.54 10.21 1.13
C GLU A 260 -14.13 8.80 1.16
N LEU A 261 -15.45 8.70 1.01
CA LEU A 261 -16.10 7.39 0.94
C LEU A 261 -15.59 6.54 -0.22
N LEU A 262 -15.47 7.12 -1.42
CA LEU A 262 -14.96 6.37 -2.58
C LEU A 262 -13.52 5.91 -2.39
N LEU A 263 -12.65 6.72 -1.78
CA LEU A 263 -11.28 6.34 -1.45
C LEU A 263 -11.25 5.21 -0.42
N ALA A 264 -12.11 5.26 0.60
CA ALA A 264 -12.23 4.20 1.58
C ALA A 264 -12.72 2.87 0.97
N LEU A 265 -13.76 2.93 0.16
CA LEU A 265 -14.29 1.76 -0.56
C LEU A 265 -13.27 1.17 -1.54
N SER A 266 -12.47 2.03 -2.21
CA SER A 266 -11.44 1.57 -3.15
C SER A 266 -10.39 0.69 -2.45
N LEU A 267 -10.01 1.01 -1.22
CA LEU A 267 -9.07 0.22 -0.44
C LEU A 267 -9.63 -1.16 -0.06
N ASP A 268 -10.91 -1.23 0.32
CA ASP A 268 -11.52 -2.49 0.71
C ASP A 268 -11.79 -3.40 -0.50
N LEU A 269 -12.20 -2.82 -1.64
CA LEU A 269 -12.38 -3.58 -2.88
C LEU A 269 -11.06 -4.08 -3.46
N ALA A 270 -9.98 -3.31 -3.34
CA ALA A 270 -8.65 -3.76 -3.76
C ALA A 270 -8.19 -5.01 -2.98
N ARG A 271 -8.56 -5.14 -1.70
CA ARG A 271 -8.30 -6.35 -0.89
C ARG A 271 -9.12 -7.55 -1.32
N ALA A 272 -10.32 -7.32 -1.86
CA ALA A 272 -11.19 -8.36 -2.39
C ALA A 272 -10.83 -8.80 -3.83
N ASP A 273 -9.63 -8.43 -4.30
CA ASP A 273 -9.11 -8.70 -5.67
C ASP A 273 -10.01 -8.17 -6.80
N VAL A 274 -10.77 -7.13 -6.53
CA VAL A 274 -11.56 -6.43 -7.55
C VAL A 274 -10.65 -5.39 -8.23
N ARG A 275 -10.24 -5.64 -9.49
CA ARG A 275 -9.18 -4.85 -10.14
C ARG A 275 -9.63 -3.54 -10.80
N SER A 276 -10.80 -3.46 -11.39
CA SER A 276 -11.20 -2.30 -12.20
C SER A 276 -11.88 -1.19 -11.40
N LEU A 277 -12.77 -1.54 -10.50
CA LEU A 277 -13.60 -0.59 -9.76
C LEU A 277 -12.82 0.32 -8.79
N PRO A 278 -11.79 -0.17 -8.06
CA PRO A 278 -10.97 0.69 -7.21
C PRO A 278 -10.33 1.85 -7.95
N LEU A 279 -9.75 1.61 -9.13
CA LEU A 279 -9.15 2.66 -9.96
C LEU A 279 -10.17 3.73 -10.36
N VAL A 280 -11.35 3.29 -10.80
CA VAL A 280 -12.46 4.20 -11.13
C VAL A 280 -12.83 5.04 -9.93
N MET A 281 -13.03 4.43 -8.76
CA MET A 281 -13.39 5.15 -7.52
C MET A 281 -12.33 6.19 -7.13
N ILE A 282 -11.05 5.85 -7.20
CA ILE A 282 -9.96 6.81 -6.91
C ILE A 282 -9.98 7.97 -7.90
N GLN A 283 -10.15 7.71 -9.20
CA GLN A 283 -10.20 8.76 -10.21
C GLN A 283 -11.44 9.66 -10.07
N VAL A 284 -12.60 9.07 -9.75
CA VAL A 284 -13.83 9.84 -9.48
C VAL A 284 -13.67 10.69 -8.21
N ALA A 285 -13.09 10.14 -7.15
CA ALA A 285 -12.81 10.87 -5.92
C ALA A 285 -11.91 12.08 -6.17
N ARG A 286 -10.82 11.89 -6.92
CA ARG A 286 -9.91 12.98 -7.34
C ARG A 286 -10.62 14.05 -8.19
N HIS A 287 -11.59 13.65 -8.99
CA HIS A 287 -12.39 14.58 -9.77
C HIS A 287 -13.37 15.36 -8.90
N ALA A 288 -14.04 14.70 -7.95
CA ALA A 288 -15.01 15.32 -7.05
C ALA A 288 -14.36 16.27 -6.04
N SER A 289 -13.22 15.86 -5.46
CA SER A 289 -12.43 16.64 -4.48
C SER A 289 -10.95 16.64 -4.91
N PRO A 290 -10.53 17.58 -5.79
CA PRO A 290 -9.17 17.64 -6.30
C PRO A 290 -8.11 17.89 -5.22
N ASP A 291 -8.50 18.51 -4.11
CA ASP A 291 -7.62 18.86 -3.00
C ASP A 291 -7.51 17.75 -1.94
N ALA A 292 -8.12 16.58 -2.16
CA ALA A 292 -8.00 15.43 -1.26
C ALA A 292 -6.54 14.94 -1.19
N PRO A 293 -5.81 15.16 -0.08
CA PRO A 293 -4.35 15.03 -0.06
C PRO A 293 -3.87 13.58 -0.18
N GLN A 294 -4.67 12.59 0.24
CA GLN A 294 -4.31 11.18 0.14
C GLN A 294 -4.62 10.55 -1.23
N ALA A 295 -5.45 11.20 -2.06
CA ALA A 295 -5.92 10.60 -3.31
C ALA A 295 -4.79 10.30 -4.32
N PRO A 296 -3.77 11.16 -4.53
CA PRO A 296 -2.64 10.81 -5.39
C PRO A 296 -1.80 9.66 -4.84
N VAL A 297 -1.63 9.55 -3.53
CA VAL A 297 -0.88 8.44 -2.91
C VAL A 297 -1.60 7.11 -3.15
N LEU A 298 -2.91 7.07 -2.93
CA LEU A 298 -3.72 5.87 -3.19
C LEU A 298 -3.72 5.50 -4.68
N LEU A 299 -3.77 6.50 -5.57
CA LEU A 299 -3.65 6.25 -7.01
C LEU A 299 -2.30 5.64 -7.35
N GLY A 300 -1.21 6.22 -6.87
CA GLY A 300 0.14 5.71 -7.11
C GLY A 300 0.32 4.30 -6.58
N SER A 301 -0.13 4.03 -5.35
CA SER A 301 -0.09 2.71 -4.75
C SER A 301 -0.88 1.68 -5.57
N PHE A 302 -2.10 2.04 -6.01
CA PHE A 302 -2.92 1.15 -6.83
C PHE A 302 -2.27 0.85 -8.19
N LEU A 303 -1.76 1.87 -8.87
CA LEU A 303 -1.07 1.73 -10.15
C LEU A 303 0.19 0.85 -10.02
N GLY A 304 1.01 1.10 -8.99
CA GLY A 304 2.22 0.32 -8.73
C GLY A 304 1.95 -1.15 -8.44
N SER A 305 0.83 -1.46 -7.77
CA SER A 305 0.42 -2.85 -7.48
C SER A 305 -0.25 -3.56 -8.66
N ASN A 306 -0.59 -2.85 -9.74
CA ASN A 306 -1.30 -3.37 -10.91
C ASN A 306 -0.48 -3.22 -12.21
N GLU A 307 0.81 -3.51 -12.14
CA GLU A 307 1.73 -3.58 -13.29
C GLU A 307 1.85 -2.27 -14.12
N ARG A 308 1.63 -1.11 -13.45
CA ARG A 308 1.73 0.22 -14.06
C ARG A 308 2.72 1.12 -13.31
N PRO A 309 3.97 0.69 -13.14
CA PRO A 309 4.94 1.37 -12.28
C PRO A 309 5.30 2.77 -12.77
N ASP A 310 5.46 2.98 -14.07
CA ASP A 310 5.86 4.29 -14.60
C ASP A 310 4.77 5.35 -14.38
N GLU A 311 3.50 4.99 -14.51
CA GLU A 311 2.40 5.90 -14.20
C GLU A 311 2.28 6.15 -12.69
N ALA A 312 2.50 5.12 -11.88
CA ALA A 312 2.56 5.26 -10.42
C ALA A 312 3.64 6.28 -10.01
N LEU A 313 4.85 6.12 -10.56
CA LEU A 313 5.99 7.01 -10.30
C LEU A 313 5.70 8.46 -10.72
N VAL A 314 5.05 8.68 -11.87
CA VAL A 314 4.64 10.03 -12.30
C VAL A 314 3.68 10.67 -11.29
N VAL A 315 2.70 9.90 -10.81
CA VAL A 315 1.70 10.39 -9.84
C VAL A 315 2.35 10.68 -8.49
N LEU A 316 3.17 9.75 -7.98
CA LEU A 316 3.80 9.84 -6.66
C LEU A 316 4.82 11.00 -6.60
N ARG A 317 5.63 11.19 -7.64
CA ARG A 317 6.57 12.31 -7.77
C ARG A 317 5.88 13.67 -7.91
N GLY A 318 4.62 13.67 -8.31
CA GLY A 318 3.77 14.86 -8.35
C GLY A 318 3.20 15.26 -6.99
N VAL A 319 3.37 14.45 -5.94
CA VAL A 319 2.96 14.80 -4.57
C VAL A 319 3.97 15.79 -4.00
N GLY A 320 3.52 17.02 -3.72
CA GLY A 320 4.39 18.08 -3.17
C GLY A 320 4.79 17.80 -1.73
N ASP A 321 5.94 18.36 -1.31
CA ASP A 321 6.48 18.19 0.05
C ASP A 321 5.60 18.82 1.14
N ASP A 322 4.74 19.77 0.76
CA ASP A 322 3.73 20.39 1.63
C ASP A 322 2.51 19.49 1.88
N ASN A 323 2.34 18.42 1.12
CA ASN A 323 1.31 17.43 1.35
C ASN A 323 1.63 16.63 2.61
N LEU A 324 0.65 16.50 3.51
CA LEU A 324 0.81 15.74 4.76
C LEU A 324 1.17 14.27 4.54
N PHE A 325 0.77 13.72 3.39
CA PHE A 325 1.02 12.32 3.00
C PHE A 325 2.21 12.18 2.04
N SER A 326 3.09 13.20 1.97
CA SER A 326 4.31 13.07 1.17
C SER A 326 5.24 11.94 1.65
N PRO A 327 5.35 11.63 2.96
CA PRO A 327 6.14 10.46 3.41
C PRO A 327 5.60 9.13 2.89
N GLU A 328 4.29 8.96 2.89
CA GLU A 328 3.63 7.77 2.34
C GLU A 328 3.77 7.68 0.81
N ALA A 329 3.81 8.83 0.12
CA ALA A 329 4.09 8.88 -1.32
C ALA A 329 5.52 8.46 -1.62
N GLN A 330 6.50 8.94 -0.84
CA GLN A 330 7.91 8.60 -0.95
C GLN A 330 8.15 7.10 -0.71
N ASP A 331 7.55 6.55 0.34
CA ASP A 331 7.61 5.14 0.66
C ASP A 331 7.00 4.27 -0.47
N THR A 332 5.85 4.70 -1.01
CA THR A 332 5.22 4.01 -2.13
C THR A 332 6.04 4.11 -3.42
N GLU A 333 6.71 5.25 -3.68
CA GLU A 333 7.63 5.41 -4.81
C GLU A 333 8.77 4.40 -4.73
N ILE A 334 9.43 4.32 -3.58
CA ILE A 334 10.57 3.41 -3.37
C ILE A 334 10.14 1.96 -3.51
N ARG A 335 9.05 1.54 -2.86
CA ARG A 335 8.53 0.17 -3.01
C ARG A 335 8.11 -0.16 -4.45
N THR A 336 7.63 0.83 -5.20
CA THR A 336 7.30 0.64 -6.61
C THR A 336 8.56 0.41 -7.44
N LEU A 337 9.64 1.15 -7.17
CA LEU A 337 10.93 0.99 -7.84
C LEU A 337 11.56 -0.38 -7.56
N LEU A 338 11.58 -0.82 -6.29
CA LEU A 338 12.09 -2.14 -5.89
C LEU A 338 11.32 -3.28 -6.58
N ARG A 339 9.98 -3.19 -6.63
CA ARG A 339 9.15 -4.23 -7.28
C ARG A 339 9.48 -4.46 -8.76
N VAL A 340 10.08 -3.49 -9.42
CA VAL A 340 10.44 -3.55 -10.85
C VAL A 340 11.95 -3.55 -11.06
N ASP A 341 12.70 -4.01 -10.08
CA ASP A 341 14.16 -4.21 -10.13
C ASP A 341 14.95 -2.91 -10.46
N ARG A 342 14.39 -1.73 -10.08
CA ARG A 342 15.05 -0.42 -10.25
C ARG A 342 15.77 0.00 -8.96
N ASP A 343 16.54 -0.90 -8.36
CA ASP A 343 17.11 -0.78 -7.01
C ASP A 343 18.05 0.40 -6.84
N GLN A 344 18.88 0.67 -7.86
CA GLN A 344 19.79 1.82 -7.83
C GLN A 344 19.05 3.15 -7.80
N GLU A 345 17.92 3.24 -8.50
CA GLU A 345 17.07 4.42 -8.48
C GLU A 345 16.31 4.53 -7.15
N ALA A 346 15.82 3.41 -6.62
CA ALA A 346 15.22 3.34 -5.30
C ALA A 346 16.18 3.84 -4.23
N LEU A 347 17.43 3.37 -4.24
CA LEU A 347 18.47 3.81 -3.32
C LEU A 347 18.79 5.31 -3.46
N ALA A 348 18.93 5.80 -4.69
CA ALA A 348 19.20 7.21 -4.92
C ALA A 348 18.06 8.09 -4.38
N ARG A 349 16.81 7.68 -4.55
CA ARG A 349 15.63 8.37 -4.03
C ARG A 349 15.57 8.32 -2.49
N ALA A 350 15.78 7.13 -1.88
CA ALA A 350 15.81 6.97 -0.44
C ALA A 350 16.89 7.85 0.22
N LEU A 351 18.10 7.87 -0.35
CA LEU A 351 19.20 8.71 0.13
C LEU A 351 18.87 10.21 -0.02
N ALA A 352 18.21 10.62 -1.10
CA ALA A 352 17.80 12.01 -1.29
C ALA A 352 16.78 12.44 -0.22
N PHE A 353 15.81 11.60 0.13
CA PHE A 353 14.86 11.88 1.20
C PHE A 353 15.56 11.92 2.57
N ALA A 354 16.43 10.96 2.85
CA ALA A 354 17.18 10.91 4.11
C ALA A 354 18.21 12.05 4.28
N ALA A 355 18.56 12.76 3.20
CA ALA A 355 19.42 13.95 3.22
C ALA A 355 18.64 15.28 3.31
N ALA A 356 17.31 15.25 3.27
CA ALA A 356 16.49 16.45 3.37
C ALA A 356 16.63 17.11 4.76
N PRO A 357 16.50 18.46 4.87
CA PRO A 357 16.65 19.16 6.15
C PRO A 357 15.62 18.74 7.22
N ASP A 358 14.47 18.25 6.81
CA ASP A 358 13.37 17.78 7.64
C ASP A 358 13.27 16.25 7.69
N ALA A 359 14.31 15.54 7.25
CA ALA A 359 14.37 14.09 7.27
C ALA A 359 14.10 13.51 8.66
N GLN A 360 13.40 12.40 8.70
CA GLN A 360 12.97 11.70 9.90
C GLN A 360 13.63 10.31 10.00
N ALA A 361 13.46 9.64 11.13
CA ALA A 361 13.97 8.28 11.31
C ALA A 361 13.41 7.28 10.28
N ASP A 362 12.18 7.47 9.84
CA ASP A 362 11.56 6.66 8.79
C ASP A 362 12.31 6.76 7.45
N ASP A 363 12.92 7.92 7.13
CA ASP A 363 13.70 8.08 5.90
C ASP A 363 14.99 7.26 5.95
N GLN A 364 15.64 7.21 7.11
CA GLN A 364 16.81 6.35 7.32
C GLN A 364 16.44 4.85 7.34
N ALA A 365 15.29 4.50 7.93
CA ALA A 365 14.79 3.12 7.90
C ALA A 365 14.49 2.68 6.45
N ARG A 366 13.93 3.57 5.64
CA ARG A 366 13.66 3.32 4.21
C ARG A 366 14.95 3.12 3.40
N VAL A 367 16.02 3.86 3.73
CA VAL A 367 17.36 3.59 3.15
C VAL A 367 17.83 2.18 3.52
N ALA A 368 17.60 1.78 4.77
CA ALA A 368 17.99 0.44 5.22
C ALA A 368 17.22 -0.66 4.47
N ASP A 369 15.90 -0.50 4.30
CA ASP A 369 15.07 -1.47 3.57
C ASP A 369 15.61 -1.68 2.15
N VAL A 370 15.92 -0.58 1.43
CA VAL A 370 16.48 -0.69 0.07
C VAL A 370 17.85 -1.35 0.06
N LEU A 371 18.71 -1.02 1.03
CA LEU A 371 20.05 -1.62 1.14
C LEU A 371 19.97 -3.12 1.46
N ALA A 372 19.01 -3.53 2.29
CA ALA A 372 18.75 -4.93 2.63
C ALA A 372 18.33 -5.73 1.40
N GLU A 373 17.37 -5.23 0.61
CA GLU A 373 16.94 -5.83 -0.66
C GLU A 373 18.09 -5.97 -1.67
N MET A 374 19.08 -5.07 -1.60
CA MET A 374 20.29 -5.14 -2.41
C MET A 374 21.39 -6.06 -1.82
N GLY A 375 21.14 -6.75 -0.72
CA GLY A 375 22.12 -7.58 0.00
C GLY A 375 23.23 -6.78 0.71
N ARG A 376 23.06 -5.46 0.89
CA ARG A 376 24.05 -4.57 1.54
C ARG A 376 23.78 -4.45 3.04
N HIS A 377 23.78 -5.58 3.72
CA HIS A 377 23.33 -5.72 5.12
C HIS A 377 24.11 -4.83 6.11
N VAL A 378 25.44 -4.65 5.93
CA VAL A 378 26.22 -3.75 6.79
C VAL A 378 25.75 -2.31 6.68
N ASP A 379 25.54 -1.84 5.45
CA ASP A 379 25.08 -0.48 5.18
C ASP A 379 23.65 -0.26 5.69
N ALA A 380 22.79 -1.31 5.58
CA ALA A 380 21.43 -1.33 6.11
C ALA A 380 21.43 -1.19 7.65
N ALA A 381 22.27 -1.97 8.35
CA ALA A 381 22.43 -1.89 9.80
C ALA A 381 22.92 -0.51 10.25
N ASP A 382 23.81 0.12 9.49
CA ASP A 382 24.30 1.47 9.77
C ASP A 382 23.19 2.53 9.55
N ALA A 383 22.35 2.38 8.54
CA ALA A 383 21.19 3.26 8.32
C ALA A 383 20.17 3.12 9.45
N LEU A 384 19.87 1.90 9.91
CA LEU A 384 19.02 1.66 11.08
C LEU A 384 19.62 2.24 12.36
N GLY A 385 20.96 2.22 12.51
CA GLY A 385 21.66 2.89 13.59
C GLY A 385 21.45 4.41 13.58
N ARG A 386 21.45 5.04 12.40
CA ARG A 386 21.12 6.48 12.27
C ARG A 386 19.65 6.74 12.60
N ALA A 387 18.72 5.91 12.13
CA ALA A 387 17.30 6.01 12.47
C ALA A 387 17.09 5.94 14.00
N LEU A 388 17.74 4.99 14.66
CA LEU A 388 17.68 4.82 16.11
C LEU A 388 18.17 6.07 16.85
N ALA A 389 19.30 6.65 16.44
CA ALA A 389 19.84 7.88 17.04
C ALA A 389 18.86 9.06 16.89
N MET A 390 18.15 9.18 15.76
CA MET A 390 17.15 10.23 15.56
C MET A 390 15.96 10.06 16.50
N VAL A 391 15.47 8.84 16.70
CA VAL A 391 14.37 8.55 17.63
C VAL A 391 14.80 8.75 19.09
N GLU A 392 16.04 8.42 19.44
CA GLU A 392 16.61 8.64 20.78
C GLU A 392 16.77 10.14 21.09
N ALA A 393 17.01 10.96 20.07
CA ALA A 393 17.01 12.41 20.19
C ALA A 393 15.59 13.02 20.30
N GLY A 394 14.53 12.20 20.32
CA GLY A 394 13.14 12.64 20.47
C GLY A 394 12.42 12.91 19.15
N GLY A 395 13.02 12.58 18.01
CA GLY A 395 12.36 12.64 16.70
C GLY A 395 11.23 11.60 16.56
N PRO A 396 10.28 11.84 15.63
CA PRO A 396 9.28 10.83 15.28
C PRO A 396 9.94 9.67 14.54
N GLY A 397 9.24 8.53 14.51
CA GLY A 397 9.71 7.36 13.77
C GLY A 397 9.29 6.06 14.44
N PRO A 398 9.79 4.91 13.94
CA PRO A 398 9.48 3.60 14.46
C PRO A 398 9.85 3.45 15.94
N GLU A 399 9.26 2.49 16.61
CA GLU A 399 9.63 2.18 17.99
C GLU A 399 11.08 1.68 18.06
N ARG A 400 11.81 2.08 19.10
CA ARG A 400 13.22 1.70 19.26
C ARG A 400 13.47 0.19 19.22
N TRP A 401 12.53 -0.59 19.77
CA TRP A 401 12.67 -2.05 19.71
C TRP A 401 12.56 -2.59 18.28
N VAL A 402 11.74 -1.95 17.42
CA VAL A 402 11.62 -2.32 16.00
C VAL A 402 12.95 -2.06 15.29
N LEU A 403 13.50 -0.85 15.47
CA LEU A 403 14.79 -0.48 14.84
C LEU A 403 15.93 -1.39 15.32
N ASN A 404 15.95 -1.74 16.61
CA ASN A 404 16.95 -2.67 17.15
C ASN A 404 16.77 -4.10 16.64
N LEU A 405 15.52 -4.57 16.49
CA LEU A 405 15.23 -5.89 15.93
C LEU A 405 15.69 -5.97 14.47
N LEU A 406 15.30 -5.00 13.64
CA LEU A 406 15.70 -4.94 12.24
C LEU A 406 17.23 -4.83 12.11
N ARG A 407 17.86 -3.94 12.89
CA ARG A 407 19.32 -3.79 12.90
C ARG A 407 20.03 -5.09 13.29
N GLY A 408 19.49 -5.79 14.28
CA GLY A 408 19.99 -7.09 14.70
C GLY A 408 19.91 -8.12 13.58
N GLY A 409 18.80 -8.16 12.84
CA GLY A 409 18.64 -9.00 11.67
C GLY A 409 19.66 -8.70 10.56
N GLU A 410 19.82 -7.43 10.20
CA GLU A 410 20.78 -7.03 9.18
C GLU A 410 22.24 -7.35 9.57
N LEU A 411 22.59 -7.15 10.84
CA LEU A 411 23.91 -7.54 11.36
C LEU A 411 24.12 -9.06 11.37
N GLU A 412 23.06 -9.82 11.59
CA GLU A 412 23.08 -11.28 11.49
C GLU A 412 23.35 -11.75 10.07
N GLN A 413 22.62 -11.21 9.09
CA GLN A 413 22.85 -11.47 7.67
C GLN A 413 24.26 -11.06 7.21
N ALA A 414 24.83 -10.03 7.86
CA ALA A 414 26.21 -9.59 7.65
C ALA A 414 27.25 -10.45 8.39
N GLU A 415 26.86 -11.56 9.01
CA GLU A 415 27.70 -12.43 9.84
C GLU A 415 28.37 -11.72 11.07
N ARG A 416 27.85 -10.55 11.48
CA ARG A 416 28.33 -9.75 12.60
C ARG A 416 27.59 -10.07 13.90
N TRP A 417 27.56 -11.37 14.27
CA TRP A 417 26.76 -11.87 15.39
C TRP A 417 26.96 -11.14 16.73
N ALA A 418 28.19 -10.76 17.06
CA ALA A 418 28.45 -10.07 18.33
C ALA A 418 27.66 -8.75 18.44
N GLU A 419 27.55 -8.02 17.34
CA GLU A 419 26.81 -6.75 17.28
C GLU A 419 25.31 -6.99 17.10
N ALA A 420 24.94 -8.00 16.31
CA ALA A 420 23.55 -8.44 16.15
C ALA A 420 22.92 -8.76 17.51
N LYS A 421 23.62 -9.54 18.32
CA LYS A 421 23.19 -9.93 19.66
C LYS A 421 22.94 -8.72 20.56
N VAL A 422 23.81 -7.71 20.54
CA VAL A 422 23.63 -6.48 21.32
C VAL A 422 22.34 -5.75 20.91
N ALA A 423 22.10 -5.64 19.61
CA ALA A 423 20.88 -5.00 19.09
C ALA A 423 19.62 -5.81 19.46
N LEU A 424 19.64 -7.14 19.28
CA LEU A 424 18.51 -8.01 19.61
C LEU A 424 18.21 -8.04 21.12
N GLU A 425 19.23 -8.04 21.98
CA GLU A 425 19.06 -7.94 23.43
C GLU A 425 18.52 -6.55 23.85
N ALA A 426 18.90 -5.49 23.16
CA ALA A 426 18.32 -4.16 23.35
C ALA A 426 16.84 -4.14 22.93
N ALA A 427 16.47 -4.78 21.82
CA ALA A 427 15.09 -4.95 21.41
C ALA A 427 14.27 -5.70 22.47
N LEU A 428 14.82 -6.80 23.00
CA LEU A 428 14.19 -7.58 24.07
C LEU A 428 14.01 -6.78 25.36
N ALA A 429 15.00 -5.97 25.74
CA ALA A 429 14.90 -5.12 26.93
C ALA A 429 13.79 -4.06 26.81
N GLN A 430 13.52 -3.58 25.59
CA GLN A 430 12.50 -2.57 25.31
C GLN A 430 11.11 -3.18 25.09
N ALA A 431 11.04 -4.44 24.62
CA ALA A 431 9.79 -5.15 24.34
C ALA A 431 9.83 -6.60 24.88
N PRO A 432 9.88 -6.81 26.23
CA PRO A 432 10.18 -8.11 26.85
C PRO A 432 9.05 -9.15 26.71
N GLU A 433 7.89 -8.72 26.23
CA GLU A 433 6.72 -9.59 25.97
C GLU A 433 6.30 -9.60 24.49
N ASN A 434 7.13 -9.04 23.62
CA ASN A 434 6.86 -9.10 22.19
C ASN A 434 7.27 -10.47 21.63
N PRO A 435 6.32 -11.26 21.08
CA PRO A 435 6.60 -12.62 20.61
C PRO A 435 7.57 -12.66 19.43
N LEU A 436 7.60 -11.62 18.57
CA LEU A 436 8.54 -11.55 17.44
C LEU A 436 9.97 -11.38 17.92
N VAL A 437 10.21 -10.47 18.88
CA VAL A 437 11.54 -10.23 19.45
C VAL A 437 12.05 -11.45 20.21
N LEU A 438 11.16 -12.06 21.02
CA LEU A 438 11.47 -13.28 21.77
C LEU A 438 11.85 -14.43 20.83
N ASN A 439 11.04 -14.65 19.79
CA ASN A 439 11.27 -15.71 18.82
C ASN A 439 12.57 -15.48 18.04
N TYR A 440 12.76 -14.28 17.51
CA TYR A 440 13.94 -13.97 16.69
C TYR A 440 15.24 -14.19 17.47
N LEU A 441 15.36 -13.58 18.66
CA LEU A 441 16.56 -13.74 19.48
C LEU A 441 16.75 -15.21 19.95
N GLY A 442 15.65 -15.88 20.29
CA GLY A 442 15.69 -17.29 20.69
C GLY A 442 16.17 -18.20 19.56
N TYR A 443 15.62 -18.01 18.37
CA TYR A 443 15.98 -18.80 17.19
C TYR A 443 17.42 -18.53 16.75
N ALA A 444 17.84 -17.28 16.67
CA ALA A 444 19.22 -16.92 16.33
C ALA A 444 20.27 -17.50 17.29
N LYS A 445 19.94 -17.61 18.59
CA LYS A 445 20.79 -18.31 19.57
C LYS A 445 20.77 -19.83 19.38
N LEU A 446 19.61 -20.40 19.05
CA LEU A 446 19.43 -21.84 18.81
C LEU A 446 20.31 -22.30 17.65
N GLU A 447 20.23 -21.61 16.51
CA GLU A 447 21.00 -21.90 15.31
C GLU A 447 22.52 -21.93 15.57
N ARG A 448 22.98 -21.04 16.44
CA ARG A 448 24.41 -20.91 16.82
C ARG A 448 24.82 -21.83 17.97
N GLY A 449 23.90 -22.62 18.51
CA GLY A 449 24.15 -23.43 19.70
C GLY A 449 24.47 -22.62 20.95
N GLU A 450 24.10 -21.33 20.97
CA GLU A 450 24.43 -20.42 22.07
C GLU A 450 23.36 -20.47 23.17
N ASN A 451 23.73 -20.99 24.33
CA ASN A 451 22.85 -21.07 25.50
C ASN A 451 21.46 -21.63 25.17
N LEU A 452 21.43 -22.87 24.72
CA LEU A 452 20.23 -23.56 24.24
C LEU A 452 19.07 -23.55 25.23
N ASP A 453 19.35 -23.57 26.56
CA ASP A 453 18.31 -23.44 27.58
C ASP A 453 17.60 -22.09 27.52
N ARG A 454 18.38 -21.01 27.37
CA ARG A 454 17.83 -19.67 27.23
C ARG A 454 17.12 -19.48 25.89
N ALA A 455 17.67 -20.00 24.82
CA ALA A 455 17.07 -19.98 23.49
C ALA A 455 15.66 -20.59 23.51
N GLU A 456 15.56 -21.80 24.04
CA GLU A 456 14.28 -22.49 24.16
C GLU A 456 13.28 -21.74 25.07
N GLN A 457 13.72 -21.19 26.20
CA GLN A 457 12.86 -20.39 27.09
C GLN A 457 12.26 -19.17 26.37
N LEU A 458 13.05 -18.50 25.54
CA LEU A 458 12.59 -17.35 24.75
C LEU A 458 11.55 -17.77 23.73
N ILE A 459 11.82 -18.83 22.97
CA ILE A 459 10.90 -19.37 21.95
C ILE A 459 9.62 -19.90 22.60
N ALA A 460 9.72 -20.63 23.71
CA ALA A 460 8.54 -21.13 24.44
C ALA A 460 7.67 -19.98 24.97
N LYS A 461 8.28 -18.90 25.49
CA LYS A 461 7.55 -17.70 25.88
C LYS A 461 6.88 -17.03 24.68
N ALA A 462 7.56 -16.94 23.53
CA ALA A 462 6.99 -16.42 22.30
C ALA A 462 5.76 -17.21 21.85
N SER A 463 5.86 -18.55 21.85
CA SER A 463 4.77 -19.44 21.48
C SER A 463 3.57 -19.34 22.43
N ALA A 464 3.81 -19.15 23.72
CA ALA A 464 2.74 -18.92 24.69
C ALA A 464 2.00 -17.58 24.48
N LEU A 465 2.72 -16.53 24.02
CA LEU A 465 2.15 -15.22 23.76
C LEU A 465 1.46 -15.14 22.39
N ALA A 466 1.85 -15.96 21.43
CA ALA A 466 1.28 -15.99 20.09
C ALA A 466 0.95 -17.44 19.67
N PRO A 467 -0.01 -18.10 20.33
CA PRO A 467 -0.28 -19.52 20.13
C PRO A 467 -0.80 -19.86 18.73
N ASP A 468 -1.36 -18.90 18.00
CA ASP A 468 -1.88 -19.10 16.64
C ASP A 468 -0.84 -18.85 15.54
N ASN A 469 0.37 -18.37 15.89
CA ASN A 469 1.43 -18.13 14.92
C ASN A 469 2.15 -19.44 14.56
N ALA A 470 2.05 -19.84 13.29
CA ALA A 470 2.63 -21.07 12.78
C ALA A 470 4.16 -21.09 12.87
N SER A 471 4.83 -20.00 12.43
CA SER A 471 6.29 -19.89 12.41
C SER A 471 6.90 -19.90 13.83
N ILE A 472 6.25 -19.27 14.81
CA ILE A 472 6.70 -19.31 16.21
C ILE A 472 6.49 -20.72 16.80
N THR A 473 5.41 -21.39 16.42
CA THR A 473 5.15 -22.79 16.84
C THR A 473 6.19 -23.73 16.22
N ASP A 474 6.56 -23.52 14.97
CA ASP A 474 7.61 -24.24 14.28
C ASP A 474 8.96 -24.05 14.98
N SER A 475 9.35 -22.80 15.26
CA SER A 475 10.59 -22.50 16.01
C SER A 475 10.65 -23.25 17.35
N LEU A 476 9.51 -23.41 18.05
CA LEU A 476 9.46 -24.20 19.28
C LEU A 476 9.68 -25.70 19.00
N GLY A 477 9.03 -26.23 17.97
CA GLY A 477 9.22 -27.62 17.54
C GLY A 477 10.65 -27.89 17.11
N TRP A 478 11.27 -26.97 16.37
CA TRP A 478 12.66 -27.06 15.96
C TRP A 478 13.62 -27.01 17.16
N ALA A 479 13.39 -26.11 18.12
CA ALA A 479 14.15 -26.06 19.36
C ALA A 479 14.07 -27.39 20.14
N GLN A 480 12.91 -28.02 20.23
CA GLN A 480 12.73 -29.32 20.83
C GLN A 480 13.51 -30.43 20.06
N PHE A 481 13.50 -30.37 18.74
CA PHE A 481 14.26 -31.29 17.88
C PHE A 481 15.78 -31.18 18.10
N LYS A 482 16.32 -29.96 18.03
CA LYS A 482 17.75 -29.66 18.29
C LYS A 482 18.17 -30.09 19.71
N ARG A 483 17.23 -30.17 20.65
CA ARG A 483 17.46 -30.67 22.03
C ARG A 483 17.27 -32.18 22.17
N GLY A 484 17.02 -32.92 21.09
CA GLY A 484 16.84 -34.35 21.06
C GLY A 484 15.49 -34.87 21.56
N ARG A 485 14.51 -34.00 21.78
CA ARG A 485 13.13 -34.37 22.19
C ARG A 485 12.25 -34.57 20.96
N VAL A 486 12.62 -35.56 20.14
CA VAL A 486 12.11 -35.70 18.79
C VAL A 486 10.61 -35.99 18.73
N GLU A 487 10.04 -36.83 19.62
CA GLU A 487 8.59 -37.07 19.65
C GLU A 487 7.79 -35.82 20.02
N GLN A 488 8.31 -35.04 20.97
CA GLN A 488 7.68 -33.78 21.34
C GLN A 488 7.76 -32.76 20.18
N ALA A 489 8.91 -32.71 19.51
CA ALA A 489 9.11 -31.86 18.33
C ALA A 489 8.11 -32.21 17.22
N ILE A 490 7.94 -33.51 16.92
CA ILE A 490 6.97 -33.93 15.89
C ILE A 490 5.56 -33.44 16.24
N ALA A 491 5.13 -33.60 17.49
CA ALA A 491 3.79 -33.14 17.90
C ALA A 491 3.61 -31.60 17.74
N THR A 492 4.65 -30.83 18.06
CA THR A 492 4.64 -29.37 17.93
C THR A 492 4.72 -28.95 16.47
N LEU A 493 5.58 -29.57 15.65
CA LEU A 493 5.71 -29.29 14.22
C LEU A 493 4.45 -29.66 13.44
N GLN A 494 3.75 -30.75 13.83
CA GLN A 494 2.45 -31.08 13.25
C GLN A 494 1.39 -30.00 13.53
N GLN A 495 1.43 -29.39 14.72
CA GLN A 495 0.55 -28.24 15.02
C GLN A 495 0.90 -27.03 14.18
N ALA A 496 2.19 -26.74 13.96
CA ALA A 496 2.62 -25.65 13.08
C ALA A 496 2.17 -25.88 11.65
N ALA A 497 2.39 -27.10 11.10
CA ALA A 497 1.96 -27.48 9.76
C ALA A 497 0.44 -27.47 9.58
N ALA A 498 -0.34 -27.73 10.64
CA ALA A 498 -1.80 -27.63 10.59
C ALA A 498 -2.29 -26.16 10.55
N LYS A 499 -1.54 -25.22 11.15
CA LYS A 499 -1.85 -23.79 11.14
C LYS A 499 -1.50 -23.14 9.81
N ASP A 500 -0.35 -23.49 9.23
CA ASP A 500 0.08 -23.04 7.91
C ASP A 500 0.73 -24.19 7.13
N PRO A 501 -0.05 -24.93 6.36
CA PRO A 501 0.45 -26.04 5.56
C PRO A 501 1.27 -25.60 4.34
N SER A 502 1.25 -24.31 3.99
CA SER A 502 1.92 -23.77 2.81
C SER A 502 3.36 -23.31 3.06
N GLN A 503 3.80 -23.20 4.33
CA GLN A 503 5.18 -22.82 4.65
C GLN A 503 6.14 -24.00 4.43
N ALA A 504 7.06 -23.85 3.47
CA ALA A 504 8.03 -24.89 3.10
C ALA A 504 8.93 -25.29 4.28
N GLU A 505 9.44 -24.33 5.06
CA GLU A 505 10.31 -24.56 6.21
C GLU A 505 9.64 -25.43 7.29
N ILE A 506 8.37 -25.15 7.60
CA ILE A 506 7.61 -25.95 8.59
C ILE A 506 7.50 -27.40 8.14
N GLN A 507 7.20 -27.63 6.87
CA GLN A 507 7.09 -28.96 6.29
C GLN A 507 8.45 -29.66 6.22
N GLU A 508 9.52 -28.92 5.97
CA GLU A 508 10.88 -29.43 5.98
C GLU A 508 11.30 -29.89 7.38
N HIS A 509 11.11 -29.05 8.42
CA HIS A 509 11.41 -29.39 9.81
C HIS A 509 10.62 -30.62 10.29
N LEU A 510 9.32 -30.67 9.95
CA LEU A 510 8.49 -31.84 10.26
C LEU A 510 9.02 -33.09 9.58
N GLY A 511 9.41 -33.00 8.31
CA GLY A 511 9.98 -34.10 7.57
C GLY A 511 11.29 -34.64 8.19
N ASP A 512 12.19 -33.73 8.59
CA ASP A 512 13.45 -34.05 9.23
C ASP A 512 13.24 -34.77 10.59
N ALA A 513 12.32 -34.26 11.40
CA ALA A 513 11.95 -34.84 12.67
C ALA A 513 11.33 -36.24 12.49
N LEU A 514 10.42 -36.42 11.56
CA LEU A 514 9.80 -37.72 11.23
C LEU A 514 10.82 -38.74 10.72
N TYR A 515 11.74 -38.33 9.87
CA TYR A 515 12.77 -39.21 9.32
C TYR A 515 13.68 -39.72 10.40
N THR A 516 14.04 -38.86 11.36
CA THR A 516 14.95 -39.23 12.49
C THR A 516 14.39 -40.35 13.35
N VAL A 517 13.05 -40.46 13.51
CA VAL A 517 12.40 -41.56 14.25
C VAL A 517 12.01 -42.76 13.36
N GLY A 518 12.47 -42.78 12.11
CA GLY A 518 12.21 -43.87 11.17
C GLY A 518 10.86 -43.83 10.44
N ARG A 519 10.05 -42.78 10.62
CA ARG A 519 8.75 -42.56 9.93
C ARG A 519 8.99 -42.03 8.52
N LYS A 520 9.76 -42.79 7.72
CA LYS A 520 10.31 -42.36 6.42
C LYS A 520 9.23 -42.00 5.39
N PHE A 521 8.10 -42.73 5.40
CA PHE A 521 7.01 -42.46 4.48
C PHE A 521 6.37 -41.09 4.75
N GLU A 522 6.11 -40.81 6.00
CA GLU A 522 5.53 -39.54 6.43
C GLU A 522 6.51 -38.35 6.24
N ALA A 523 7.80 -38.59 6.50
CA ALA A 523 8.86 -37.63 6.22
C ALA A 523 8.88 -37.23 4.74
N ARG A 524 8.85 -38.22 3.84
CA ARG A 524 8.80 -37.94 2.38
C ARG A 524 7.54 -37.22 1.97
N HIS A 525 6.42 -37.46 2.65
CA HIS A 525 5.17 -36.73 2.40
C HIS A 525 5.30 -35.26 2.80
N ALA A 526 5.86 -34.96 3.97
CA ALA A 526 6.11 -33.57 4.42
C ALA A 526 7.10 -32.85 3.50
N TRP A 527 8.22 -33.46 3.11
CA TRP A 527 9.17 -32.89 2.16
C TRP A 527 8.54 -32.61 0.77
N ASN A 528 7.67 -33.50 0.28
CA ASN A 528 6.95 -33.23 -0.97
C ASN A 528 5.96 -32.06 -0.83
N ALA A 529 5.35 -31.87 0.32
CA ALA A 529 4.51 -30.70 0.58
C ALA A 529 5.35 -29.40 0.59
N ALA A 530 6.55 -29.45 1.19
CA ALA A 530 7.48 -28.33 1.19
C ALA A 530 7.90 -27.91 -0.23
N LEU A 531 8.12 -28.84 -1.15
CA LEU A 531 8.51 -28.55 -2.55
C LEU A 531 7.51 -27.69 -3.31
N ILE A 532 6.24 -27.66 -2.90
CA ILE A 532 5.20 -26.91 -3.61
C ILE A 532 5.47 -25.39 -3.54
N THR A 533 6.05 -24.94 -2.44
CA THR A 533 6.25 -23.52 -2.14
C THR A 533 7.72 -23.17 -1.84
N ALA A 534 8.62 -24.15 -1.87
CA ALA A 534 10.04 -23.93 -1.60
C ALA A 534 10.70 -23.06 -2.67
N GLU A 535 11.53 -22.13 -2.22
CA GLU A 535 12.43 -21.33 -3.07
C GLU A 535 13.70 -22.13 -3.40
N ASP A 536 14.48 -21.66 -4.36
CA ASP A 536 15.52 -22.45 -5.03
C ASP A 536 16.49 -23.19 -4.08
N GLU A 537 17.05 -22.52 -3.08
CA GLU A 537 18.02 -23.13 -2.15
C GLU A 537 17.36 -24.19 -1.25
N VAL A 538 16.19 -23.91 -0.71
CA VAL A 538 15.39 -24.83 0.10
C VAL A 538 14.94 -26.01 -0.75
N LYS A 539 14.57 -25.76 -2.00
CA LYS A 539 14.13 -26.77 -2.96
C LYS A 539 15.23 -27.77 -3.25
N GLU A 540 16.44 -27.32 -3.58
CA GLU A 540 17.59 -28.20 -3.83
C GLU A 540 17.90 -29.10 -2.63
N ARG A 541 17.84 -28.53 -1.42
CA ARG A 541 18.05 -29.26 -0.17
C ARG A 541 16.98 -30.33 0.05
N ILE A 542 15.71 -30.02 -0.20
CA ILE A 542 14.61 -30.99 -0.06
C ILE A 542 14.69 -32.08 -1.13
N GLU A 543 15.01 -31.75 -2.38
CA GLU A 543 15.22 -32.75 -3.44
C GLU A 543 16.33 -33.74 -3.06
N SER A 544 17.45 -33.27 -2.51
CA SER A 544 18.50 -34.12 -1.97
C SER A 544 18.01 -35.05 -0.86
N LYS A 545 17.13 -34.58 0.05
CA LYS A 545 16.52 -35.43 1.10
C LYS A 545 15.60 -36.49 0.52
N LEU A 546 14.86 -36.18 -0.52
CA LEU A 546 13.98 -37.11 -1.20
C LEU A 546 14.75 -38.20 -1.94
N GLU A 547 15.94 -37.94 -2.46
CA GLU A 547 16.79 -38.88 -3.14
C GLU A 547 17.58 -39.76 -2.13
N ALA A 548 18.37 -39.13 -1.27
CA ALA A 548 19.36 -39.80 -0.41
C ALA A 548 18.86 -40.05 1.02
N GLY A 549 17.72 -39.48 1.43
CA GLY A 549 17.29 -39.41 2.82
C GLY A 549 17.96 -38.27 3.57
N LEU A 550 17.59 -38.10 4.84
CA LEU A 550 18.19 -37.10 5.72
C LEU A 550 19.63 -37.47 6.06
N THR A 551 20.53 -36.53 5.85
CA THR A 551 21.96 -36.59 6.18
C THR A 551 22.40 -35.28 6.86
N PRO A 552 23.55 -35.24 7.55
CA PRO A 552 24.06 -34.00 8.11
C PRO A 552 24.30 -32.87 7.05
N ALA A 553 24.51 -33.27 5.78
CA ALA A 553 24.80 -32.31 4.71
C ALA A 553 23.54 -31.65 4.11
N ASN A 554 22.38 -32.30 4.26
CA ASN A 554 21.11 -31.81 3.73
C ASN A 554 20.05 -31.57 4.83
N ALA A 555 20.42 -31.63 6.11
CA ALA A 555 19.51 -31.27 7.19
C ALA A 555 19.11 -29.80 7.11
N ALA A 556 17.90 -29.47 7.58
CA ALA A 556 17.51 -28.08 7.77
C ALA A 556 18.45 -27.40 8.78
N PRO A 557 18.74 -26.10 8.60
CA PRO A 557 19.66 -25.35 9.46
C PRO A 557 19.21 -25.24 10.91
#